data_e3b0211a42c64ab9b71e698bac54aca6
#
_entry.id   e3b0211a42c64ab9b71e698bac54aca6
#
_cell.length_a   1.000
_cell.length_b   1.000
_cell.length_c   1.000
_cell.angle_alpha   90.00
_cell.angle_beta   90.00
_cell.angle_gamma   90.00
#
_symmetry.space_group_name_H-M   'P 1'
#
loop_
_entity.id
_entity.type
_entity.pdbx_description
1 polymer ?
#
loop_
_entity_poly.entity_id
_entity_poly.type
_entity_poly.pdbx_seq_one_letter_code
_entity_poly.pdbx_strand_id
1 'polypeptide(L)'
;MHNNITLQTEEYITSLGLSESSTKLLPKDTVLMAMYGVTAGEVGYLAIEATTNQAICGMICRSKAEAAYLYFSLIQSQAAISRLSNGGAQDNLSKNFIDNIKIVVPPSEFIEKLNLAAIVEQMTLNTKEIPLLEELQATVLAQLSSR
;
A
#
# COMPACT_ATOMS: atom_id res chain seq x y z
N MET A 1 7.74 -1.88 -12.15
CA MET A 1 7.59 -1.91 -10.69
C MET A 1 6.55 -0.86 -10.36
N HIS A 2 5.30 -1.24 -10.12
CA HIS A 2 4.28 -0.27 -9.77
C HIS A 2 4.56 0.23 -8.35
N ASN A 3 4.57 1.56 -8.20
CA ASN A 3 4.79 2.21 -6.91
C ASN A 3 3.45 2.16 -6.16
N ASN A 4 3.26 1.17 -5.30
CA ASN A 4 1.99 0.93 -4.61
C ASN A 4 1.81 1.84 -3.39
N ILE A 5 2.05 3.15 -3.57
CA ILE A 5 1.74 4.18 -2.56
C ILE A 5 0.34 4.72 -2.83
N THR A 6 -0.57 4.53 -1.89
CA THR A 6 -1.95 5.01 -1.98
C THR A 6 -2.05 6.43 -1.42
N LEU A 7 -2.37 7.39 -2.28
CA LEU A 7 -2.52 8.82 -1.97
C LEU A 7 -3.97 9.31 -2.07
N GLN A 8 -4.83 8.52 -2.70
CA GLN A 8 -6.24 8.83 -2.87
C GLN A 8 -7.02 7.54 -3.02
N THR A 9 -8.31 7.61 -2.81
CA THR A 9 -9.25 6.51 -3.01
C THR A 9 -10.22 6.88 -4.15
N GLU A 10 -10.72 5.89 -4.86
CA GLU A 10 -11.70 6.09 -5.92
C GLU A 10 -13.09 6.39 -5.34
N GLU A 11 -13.40 5.83 -4.17
CA GLU A 11 -14.68 5.98 -3.49
C GLU A 11 -14.50 6.62 -2.11
N TYR A 12 -15.57 7.25 -1.63
CA TYR A 12 -15.60 7.91 -0.33
C TYR A 12 -16.79 7.41 0.49
N ILE A 13 -16.58 7.27 1.78
CA ILE A 13 -17.63 6.94 2.74
C ILE A 13 -18.03 8.20 3.52
N THR A 14 -19.32 8.36 3.77
CA THR A 14 -19.82 9.44 4.64
C THR A 14 -19.49 9.17 6.11
N SER A 15 -19.48 10.23 6.95
CA SER A 15 -19.29 10.07 8.39
C SER A 15 -20.36 9.16 9.02
N LEU A 16 -21.59 9.22 8.51
CA LEU A 16 -22.68 8.35 8.95
C LEU A 16 -22.41 6.89 8.52
N GLY A 17 -22.00 6.68 7.26
CA GLY A 17 -21.64 5.34 6.75
C GLY A 17 -20.48 4.73 7.54
N LEU A 18 -19.49 5.53 7.95
CA LEU A 18 -18.40 5.07 8.79
C LEU A 18 -18.89 4.66 10.18
N SER A 19 -19.76 5.47 10.82
CA SER A 19 -20.26 5.21 12.17
C SER A 19 -21.26 4.05 12.25
N GLU A 20 -22.01 3.79 11.17
CA GLU A 20 -23.04 2.74 11.12
C GLU A 20 -22.56 1.43 10.47
N SER A 21 -21.31 1.36 10.04
CA SER A 21 -20.74 0.15 9.44
C SER A 21 -19.66 -0.49 10.32
N SER A 22 -19.25 -1.71 9.97
CA SER A 22 -18.10 -2.39 10.60
C SER A 22 -16.76 -1.91 10.05
N THR A 23 -16.77 -1.00 9.07
CA THR A 23 -15.59 -0.44 8.44
C THR A 23 -14.78 0.38 9.44
N LYS A 24 -13.47 0.23 9.40
CA LYS A 24 -12.56 0.96 10.27
C LYS A 24 -11.72 1.94 9.46
N LEU A 25 -11.53 3.14 10.01
CA LEU A 25 -10.57 4.09 9.48
C LEU A 25 -9.15 3.58 9.81
N LEU A 26 -8.38 3.32 8.76
CA LEU A 26 -6.98 2.96 8.87
C LEU A 26 -6.14 4.24 8.91
N PRO A 27 -5.18 4.36 9.83
CA PRO A 27 -4.31 5.52 9.88
C PRO A 27 -3.34 5.53 8.70
N LYS A 28 -2.82 6.72 8.40
CA LYS A 28 -1.64 6.86 7.56
C LYS A 28 -0.52 5.94 8.06
N ASP A 29 0.36 5.55 7.15
CA ASP A 29 1.48 4.63 7.39
C ASP A 29 1.02 3.20 7.74
N THR A 30 -0.16 2.79 7.25
CA THR A 30 -0.63 1.39 7.29
C THR A 30 -0.13 0.64 6.05
N VAL A 31 0.38 -0.57 6.25
CA VAL A 31 0.72 -1.48 5.15
C VAL A 31 -0.51 -2.26 4.73
N LEU A 32 -0.78 -2.35 3.44
CA LEU A 32 -1.94 -3.00 2.87
C LEU A 32 -1.53 -4.27 2.12
N MET A 33 -2.37 -5.30 2.17
CA MET A 33 -2.23 -6.49 1.33
C MET A 33 -3.57 -6.88 0.73
N ALA A 34 -3.62 -7.04 -0.58
CA ALA A 34 -4.80 -7.55 -1.27
C ALA A 34 -4.99 -9.03 -0.96
N MET A 35 -6.24 -9.42 -0.65
CA MET A 35 -6.58 -10.77 -0.21
C MET A 35 -7.22 -11.62 -1.30
N TYR A 36 -7.84 -10.99 -2.31
CA TYR A 36 -8.68 -11.68 -3.28
C TYR A 36 -8.33 -11.35 -4.72
N GLY A 37 -8.63 -12.31 -5.60
CA GLY A 37 -8.55 -12.17 -7.05
C GLY A 37 -7.12 -12.14 -7.58
N VAL A 38 -6.97 -11.61 -8.77
CA VAL A 38 -5.68 -11.56 -9.51
C VAL A 38 -4.60 -10.74 -8.80
N THR A 39 -5.00 -9.85 -7.90
CA THR A 39 -4.10 -9.01 -7.10
C THR A 39 -3.76 -9.61 -5.74
N ALA A 40 -4.26 -10.82 -5.42
CA ALA A 40 -3.98 -11.45 -4.13
C ALA A 40 -2.48 -11.54 -3.85
N GLY A 41 -2.06 -11.02 -2.69
CA GLY A 41 -0.65 -10.89 -2.29
C GLY A 41 0.03 -9.60 -2.76
N GLU A 42 -0.63 -8.73 -3.50
CA GLU A 42 -0.10 -7.40 -3.77
C GLU A 42 -0.03 -6.57 -2.50
N VAL A 43 1.09 -5.89 -2.34
CA VAL A 43 1.40 -5.08 -1.16
C VAL A 43 1.35 -3.61 -1.52
N GLY A 44 0.66 -2.81 -0.69
CA GLY A 44 0.55 -1.37 -0.80
C GLY A 44 0.94 -0.65 0.49
N TYR A 45 1.18 0.65 0.39
CA TYR A 45 1.44 1.53 1.52
C TYR A 45 0.45 2.68 1.52
N LEU A 46 -0.30 2.83 2.61
CA LEU A 46 -1.32 3.86 2.76
C LEU A 46 -0.68 5.15 3.27
N ALA A 47 -0.54 6.14 2.41
CA ALA A 47 0.07 7.43 2.76
C ALA A 47 -0.96 8.51 3.20
N ILE A 48 -2.23 8.11 3.37
CA ILE A 48 -3.36 8.92 3.85
C ILE A 48 -4.13 8.13 4.91
N GLU A 49 -5.09 8.75 5.57
CA GLU A 49 -6.13 8.01 6.29
C GLU A 49 -7.22 7.57 5.32
N ALA A 50 -7.62 6.30 5.36
CA ALA A 50 -8.68 5.77 4.51
C ALA A 50 -9.36 4.54 5.12
N THR A 51 -10.50 4.17 4.57
CA THR A 51 -11.17 2.91 4.86
C THR A 51 -10.88 1.90 3.74
N THR A 52 -11.02 0.63 4.04
CA THR A 52 -10.92 -0.44 3.05
C THR A 52 -12.12 -1.37 3.16
N ASN A 53 -12.39 -2.09 2.08
CA ASN A 53 -13.32 -3.21 2.11
C ASN A 53 -12.63 -4.49 2.62
N GLN A 54 -13.37 -5.59 2.71
CA GLN A 54 -12.87 -6.89 3.18
C GLN A 54 -11.83 -7.55 2.27
N ALA A 55 -11.61 -7.00 1.07
CA ALA A 55 -10.61 -7.52 0.13
C ALA A 55 -9.17 -7.07 0.47
N ILE A 56 -9.02 -6.17 1.42
CA ILE A 56 -7.72 -5.63 1.84
C ILE A 56 -7.48 -5.93 3.31
N CYS A 57 -6.32 -6.49 3.62
CA CYS A 57 -5.80 -6.61 4.98
C CYS A 57 -4.92 -5.40 5.28
N GLY A 58 -5.35 -4.55 6.25
CA GLY A 58 -4.55 -3.44 6.76
C GLY A 58 -3.72 -3.88 7.96
N MET A 59 -2.41 -3.61 7.91
CA MET A 59 -1.43 -3.94 8.94
C MET A 59 -0.89 -2.65 9.56
N ILE A 60 -1.36 -2.34 10.78
CA ILE A 60 -0.96 -1.14 11.52
C ILE A 60 0.28 -1.46 12.34
N CYS A 61 1.35 -0.69 12.15
CA CYS A 61 2.60 -0.81 12.88
C CYS A 61 2.69 0.24 14.01
N ARG A 62 3.63 0.06 14.95
CA ARG A 62 3.84 0.97 16.08
C ARG A 62 4.53 2.27 15.68
N SER A 63 5.31 2.22 14.60
CA SER A 63 6.02 3.39 14.08
C SER A 63 6.09 3.37 12.55
N LYS A 64 6.34 4.52 11.94
CA LYS A 64 6.56 4.67 10.51
C LYS A 64 7.78 3.86 10.04
N ALA A 65 8.82 3.76 10.87
CA ALA A 65 10.00 2.96 10.55
C ALA A 65 9.65 1.46 10.46
N GLU A 66 8.85 0.95 11.41
CA GLU A 66 8.34 -0.43 11.37
C GLU A 66 7.42 -0.67 10.17
N ALA A 67 6.54 0.27 9.85
CA ALA A 67 5.66 0.17 8.68
C ALA A 67 6.46 0.10 7.37
N ALA A 68 7.48 0.95 7.23
CA ALA A 68 8.36 0.92 6.07
C ALA A 68 9.15 -0.40 6.00
N TYR A 69 9.65 -0.90 7.12
CA TYR A 69 10.35 -2.19 7.18
C TYR A 69 9.43 -3.34 6.77
N LEU A 70 8.21 -3.38 7.33
CA LEU A 70 7.19 -4.37 6.98
C LEU A 70 6.85 -4.33 5.49
N TYR A 71 6.62 -3.13 4.96
CA TYR A 71 6.30 -2.92 3.55
C TYR A 71 7.37 -3.51 2.63
N PHE A 72 8.65 -3.18 2.83
CA PHE A 72 9.73 -3.71 1.99
C PHE A 72 9.96 -5.20 2.19
N SER A 73 9.78 -5.72 3.41
CA SER A 73 9.88 -7.16 3.68
C SER A 73 8.80 -7.96 2.94
N LEU A 74 7.58 -7.44 2.91
CA LEU A 74 6.47 -8.06 2.17
C LEU A 74 6.64 -7.93 0.66
N ILE A 75 7.10 -6.78 0.15
CA ILE A 75 7.44 -6.60 -1.27
C ILE A 75 8.47 -7.62 -1.73
N GLN A 76 9.51 -7.84 -0.94
CA GLN A 76 10.54 -8.85 -1.25
C GLN A 76 9.96 -10.27 -1.31
N SER A 77 8.96 -10.56 -0.48
CA SER A 77 8.31 -11.88 -0.39
C SER A 77 7.09 -12.00 -1.30
N GLN A 78 6.65 -10.93 -1.95
CA GLN A 78 5.39 -10.84 -2.69
C GLN A 78 5.24 -11.96 -3.74
N ALA A 79 6.28 -12.22 -4.52
CA ALA A 79 6.23 -13.27 -5.55
C ALA A 79 6.02 -14.68 -4.95
N ALA A 80 6.56 -14.95 -3.75
CA ALA A 80 6.33 -16.21 -3.06
C ALA A 80 4.91 -16.29 -2.49
N ILE A 81 4.42 -15.19 -1.91
CA ILE A 81 3.06 -15.07 -1.35
C ILE A 81 2.02 -15.26 -2.45
N SER A 82 2.17 -14.58 -3.59
CA SER A 82 1.24 -14.70 -4.72
C SER A 82 1.21 -16.09 -5.36
N ARG A 83 2.35 -16.81 -5.36
CA ARG A 83 2.35 -18.20 -5.84
C ARG A 83 1.56 -19.14 -4.92
N LEU A 84 1.55 -18.87 -3.63
CA LEU A 84 0.79 -19.66 -2.65
C LEU A 84 -0.72 -19.38 -2.74
N SER A 85 -1.13 -18.16 -3.15
CA SER A 85 -2.53 -17.86 -3.42
C SER A 85 -3.07 -18.58 -4.66
N ASN A 86 -2.23 -18.76 -5.69
CA ASN A 86 -2.61 -19.36 -6.98
C ASN A 86 -2.52 -20.89 -7.01
N GLY A 87 -2.09 -21.52 -5.92
CA GLY A 87 -1.92 -22.98 -5.81
C GLY A 87 -3.14 -23.77 -5.35
N GLY A 88 -4.27 -23.11 -5.05
CA GLY A 88 -5.52 -23.70 -4.61
C GLY A 88 -6.67 -23.42 -5.58
N ALA A 89 -7.82 -24.08 -5.37
CA ALA A 89 -9.03 -23.89 -6.18
C ALA A 89 -9.68 -22.49 -6.07
N GLN A 90 -9.11 -21.58 -5.29
CA GLN A 90 -9.53 -20.18 -5.13
C GLN A 90 -8.29 -19.28 -4.97
N ASP A 91 -8.21 -18.25 -5.82
CA ASP A 91 -7.17 -17.20 -5.79
C ASP A 91 -7.39 -16.25 -4.61
N ASN A 92 -7.38 -16.78 -3.38
CA ASN A 92 -7.68 -15.99 -2.18
C ASN A 92 -6.68 -16.29 -1.07
N LEU A 93 -6.16 -15.22 -0.45
CA LEU A 93 -5.41 -15.28 0.79
C LEU A 93 -6.37 -15.16 1.98
N SER A 94 -6.41 -16.17 2.83
CA SER A 94 -7.17 -16.04 4.07
C SER A 94 -6.43 -15.13 5.05
N LYS A 95 -7.19 -14.47 5.95
CA LYS A 95 -6.59 -13.69 7.04
C LYS A 95 -5.64 -14.55 7.88
N ASN A 96 -6.02 -15.81 8.16
CA ASN A 96 -5.17 -16.75 8.87
C ASN A 96 -3.84 -17.01 8.15
N PHE A 97 -3.83 -17.05 6.82
CA PHE A 97 -2.58 -17.18 6.07
C PHE A 97 -1.69 -15.95 6.26
N ILE A 98 -2.26 -14.73 6.14
CA ILE A 98 -1.52 -13.47 6.33
C ILE A 98 -0.97 -13.36 7.74
N ASP A 99 -1.75 -13.69 8.76
CA ASP A 99 -1.35 -13.69 10.17
C ASP A 99 -0.21 -14.68 10.47
N ASN A 100 -0.01 -15.69 9.63
CA ASN A 100 1.06 -16.70 9.76
C ASN A 100 2.29 -16.42 8.87
N ILE A 101 2.31 -15.34 8.09
CA ILE A 101 3.51 -14.94 7.34
C ILE A 101 4.62 -14.61 8.33
N LYS A 102 5.73 -15.32 8.21
CA LYS A 102 6.89 -15.13 9.10
C LYS A 102 7.83 -14.11 8.50
N ILE A 103 8.06 -13.03 9.24
CA ILE A 103 9.02 -11.98 8.91
C ILE A 103 10.05 -11.92 10.02
N VAL A 104 11.34 -11.84 9.65
CA VAL A 104 12.40 -11.60 10.61
C VAL A 104 12.34 -10.13 11.01
N VAL A 105 12.11 -9.85 12.29
CA VAL A 105 12.01 -8.49 12.82
C VAL A 105 13.27 -8.20 13.65
N PRO A 106 14.18 -7.35 13.15
CA PRO A 106 15.34 -6.92 13.91
C PRO A 106 14.95 -6.00 15.09
N PRO A 107 15.87 -5.71 16.02
CA PRO A 107 15.63 -4.72 17.05
C PRO A 107 15.23 -3.35 16.46
N SER A 108 14.35 -2.62 17.15
CA SER A 108 13.80 -1.34 16.66
C SER A 108 14.89 -0.32 16.31
N GLU A 109 15.96 -0.25 17.09
CA GLU A 109 17.11 0.63 16.80
C GLU A 109 17.77 0.33 15.45
N PHE A 110 17.80 -0.94 15.05
CA PHE A 110 18.33 -1.34 13.74
C PHE A 110 17.37 -0.93 12.61
N ILE A 111 16.06 -1.14 12.81
CA ILE A 111 15.04 -0.71 11.85
C ILE A 111 15.11 0.80 11.61
N GLU A 112 15.25 1.60 12.67
CA GLU A 112 15.40 3.06 12.57
C GLU A 112 16.67 3.46 11.79
N LYS A 113 17.80 2.79 12.05
CA LYS A 113 19.07 3.05 11.34
C LYS A 113 19.01 2.73 9.85
N LEU A 114 18.15 1.80 9.42
CA LEU A 114 17.95 1.50 7.98
C LEU A 114 17.34 2.67 7.22
N ASN A 115 16.70 3.61 7.91
CA ASN A 115 16.08 4.81 7.35
C ASN A 115 15.12 4.54 6.17
N LEU A 116 14.43 3.39 6.18
CA LEU A 116 13.49 2.98 5.13
C LEU A 116 12.27 3.91 5.06
N ALA A 117 11.92 4.55 6.17
CA ALA A 117 10.86 5.56 6.20
C ALA A 117 11.13 6.74 5.26
N ALA A 118 12.38 7.19 5.15
CA ALA A 118 12.77 8.25 4.21
C ALA A 118 12.61 7.80 2.74
N ILE A 119 12.86 6.52 2.45
CA ILE A 119 12.61 5.95 1.11
C ILE A 119 11.12 6.00 0.78
N VAL A 120 10.26 5.57 1.72
CA VAL A 120 8.80 5.65 1.55
C VAL A 120 8.31 7.09 1.38
N GLU A 121 8.91 8.05 2.11
CA GLU A 121 8.62 9.47 1.92
C GLU A 121 8.97 9.94 0.52
N GLN A 122 10.13 9.59 0.02
CA GLN A 122 10.55 9.95 -1.34
C GLN A 122 9.65 9.30 -2.39
N MET A 123 9.28 8.01 -2.21
CA MET A 123 8.31 7.33 -3.06
C MET A 123 6.96 8.06 -3.06
N THR A 124 6.51 8.52 -1.90
CA THR A 124 5.26 9.28 -1.73
C THR A 124 5.31 10.62 -2.47
N LEU A 125 6.43 11.34 -2.37
CA LEU A 125 6.64 12.60 -3.11
C LEU A 125 6.65 12.36 -4.62
N ASN A 126 7.38 11.37 -5.09
CA ASN A 126 7.43 11.00 -6.51
C ASN A 126 6.04 10.64 -7.05
N THR A 127 5.24 9.88 -6.27
CA THR A 127 3.87 9.51 -6.66
C THR A 127 2.96 10.74 -6.81
N LYS A 128 3.20 11.81 -6.05
CA LYS A 128 2.48 13.08 -6.19
C LYS A 128 2.96 13.91 -7.39
N GLU A 129 4.26 13.91 -7.63
CA GLU A 129 4.92 14.77 -8.62
C GLU A 129 4.72 14.26 -10.05
N ILE A 130 4.76 12.94 -10.26
CA ILE A 130 4.69 12.34 -11.61
C ILE A 130 3.43 12.80 -12.37
N PRO A 131 2.19 12.74 -11.83
CA PRO A 131 1.02 13.19 -12.56
C PRO A 131 1.05 14.68 -12.91
N LEU A 132 1.64 15.53 -12.04
CA LEU A 132 1.77 16.97 -12.31
C LEU A 132 2.75 17.25 -13.45
N LEU A 133 3.84 16.47 -13.52
CA LEU A 133 4.81 16.58 -14.62
C LEU A 133 4.21 16.08 -15.94
N GLU A 134 3.42 15.02 -15.92
CA GLU A 134 2.69 14.52 -17.10
C GLU A 134 1.68 15.52 -17.60
N GLU A 135 0.92 16.19 -16.72
CA GLU A 135 -0.02 17.24 -17.06
C GLU A 135 0.70 18.47 -17.66
N LEU A 136 1.82 18.88 -17.06
CA LEU A 136 2.64 19.96 -17.57
C LEU A 136 3.17 19.63 -18.97
N GLN A 137 3.70 18.43 -19.15
CA GLN A 137 4.18 17.98 -20.46
C GLN A 137 3.07 18.02 -21.52
N ALA A 138 1.88 17.50 -21.21
CA ALA A 138 0.73 17.53 -22.11
C ALA A 138 0.34 18.95 -22.50
N THR A 139 0.34 19.86 -21.52
CA THR A 139 0.01 21.27 -21.74
C THR A 139 1.03 21.95 -22.67
N VAL A 140 2.32 21.73 -22.46
CA VAL A 140 3.39 22.31 -23.29
C VAL A 140 3.29 21.78 -24.73
N LEU A 141 3.07 20.47 -24.90
CA LEU A 141 2.93 19.87 -26.22
C LEU A 141 1.71 20.40 -26.98
N ALA A 142 0.58 20.59 -26.29
CA ALA A 142 -0.61 21.19 -26.89
C ALA A 142 -0.36 22.63 -27.38
N GLN A 143 0.36 23.44 -26.60
CA GLN A 143 0.72 24.83 -26.99
C GLN A 143 1.68 24.86 -28.19
N LEU A 144 2.58 23.92 -28.29
CA LEU A 144 3.52 23.85 -29.44
C LEU A 144 2.84 23.37 -30.73
N SER A 145 1.83 22.50 -30.59
CA SER A 145 1.08 21.94 -31.74
C SER A 145 0.01 22.90 -32.29
N SER A 146 -0.34 23.94 -31.56
CA SER A 146 -1.36 24.96 -31.96
C SER A 146 -0.76 26.17 -32.70
N ARG A 147 0.54 26.15 -32.97
CA ARG A 147 1.26 27.12 -33.79
C ARG A 147 1.55 26.56 -35.19
#